data_09d1bc62d68a0fe26e2c9730d88bb05e
#
_entry.id   09d1bc62d68a0fe26e2c9730d88bb05e
#
_cell.length_a   1.000
_cell.length_b   1.000
_cell.length_c   1.000
_cell.angle_alpha   90.00
_cell.angle_beta   90.00
_cell.angle_gamma   90.00
#
_symmetry.space_group_name_H-M   'P 1'
#
loop_
_entity.id
_entity.type
_entity.pdbx_description
1 polymer ?
#
loop_
_entity_poly.entity_id
_entity_poly.type
_entity_poly.pdbx_seq_one_letter_code
_entity_poly.pdbx_strand_id
1 'polypeptide(L)'
;MKERITITLDKNLINQIDKRIDGLDIKNRSQEIELLLAEALGTNIPSKAVLLVGGRGTRLRPLTDKIPKALLEVQGKTLAEHLFDLLKKYGIRDVILCVGYLKDKIKEYFGDGSSFGMSITYV
;
A
#
# COMPACT_ATOMS: atom_id res chain seq x y z
N MET A 1 -21.15 -13.70 -3.96
CA MET A 1 -21.72 -14.92 -4.59
C MET A 1 -21.07 -15.12 -5.94
N LYS A 2 -20.67 -16.35 -6.27
CA LYS A 2 -20.05 -16.65 -7.57
C LYS A 2 -21.10 -17.05 -8.59
N GLU A 3 -20.95 -16.52 -9.79
CA GLU A 3 -21.79 -16.82 -10.94
C GLU A 3 -20.99 -17.59 -11.98
N ARG A 4 -21.62 -18.56 -12.63
CA ARG A 4 -20.97 -19.32 -13.71
C ARG A 4 -21.17 -18.60 -15.03
N ILE A 5 -20.07 -18.31 -15.72
CA ILE A 5 -20.07 -17.76 -17.07
C ILE A 5 -19.24 -18.64 -18.00
N THR A 6 -19.50 -18.55 -19.30
CA THR A 6 -18.69 -19.20 -20.32
C THR A 6 -18.02 -18.14 -21.17
N ILE A 7 -16.70 -18.26 -21.34
CA ILE A 7 -15.89 -17.35 -22.12
C ILE A 7 -15.04 -18.12 -23.13
N THR A 8 -14.75 -17.48 -24.25
CA THR A 8 -13.82 -17.98 -25.26
C THR A 8 -12.56 -17.15 -25.22
N LEU A 9 -11.42 -17.79 -25.13
CA LEU A 9 -10.09 -17.15 -25.05
C LEU A 9 -9.20 -17.66 -26.18
N ASP A 10 -8.28 -16.80 -26.60
CA ASP A 10 -7.19 -17.20 -27.51
C ASP A 10 -6.34 -18.30 -26.89
N LYS A 11 -5.92 -19.27 -27.72
CA LYS A 11 -5.13 -20.43 -27.27
C LYS A 11 -3.83 -20.02 -26.60
N ASN A 12 -3.17 -18.97 -27.06
CA ASN A 12 -1.93 -18.49 -26.46
C ASN A 12 -2.15 -17.94 -25.04
N LEU A 13 -3.28 -17.26 -24.81
CA LEU A 13 -3.66 -16.80 -23.47
C LEU A 13 -3.95 -17.96 -22.54
N ILE A 14 -4.65 -18.99 -23.02
CA ILE A 14 -4.91 -20.20 -22.24
C ILE A 14 -3.60 -20.87 -21.83
N ASN A 15 -2.65 -21.00 -22.75
CA ASN A 15 -1.34 -21.58 -22.46
C ASN A 15 -0.56 -20.77 -21.41
N GLN A 16 -0.63 -19.45 -21.46
CA GLN A 16 0.00 -18.59 -20.45
C GLN A 16 -0.66 -18.73 -19.09
N ILE A 17 -1.99 -18.85 -19.04
CA ILE A 17 -2.74 -19.11 -17.81
C ILE A 17 -2.32 -20.45 -17.21
N ASP A 18 -2.25 -21.49 -18.03
CA ASP A 18 -1.89 -22.85 -17.57
C ASP A 18 -0.49 -22.90 -16.96
N LYS A 19 0.46 -22.10 -17.47
CA LYS A 19 1.81 -22.00 -16.92
C LYS A 19 1.86 -21.37 -15.52
N ARG A 20 0.85 -20.64 -15.13
CA ARG A 20 0.76 -19.99 -13.82
C ARG A 20 0.11 -20.88 -12.76
N ILE A 21 -0.48 -22.00 -13.18
CA ILE A 21 -1.11 -22.96 -12.25
C ILE A 21 0.00 -23.81 -11.63
N ASP A 22 0.19 -23.69 -10.32
CA ASP A 22 1.22 -24.38 -9.56
C ASP A 22 0.67 -25.56 -8.73
N GLY A 23 -0.65 -25.67 -8.61
CA GLY A 23 -1.32 -26.71 -7.82
C GLY A 23 -1.29 -26.47 -6.31
N LEU A 24 -0.60 -25.43 -5.86
CA LEU A 24 -0.49 -25.01 -4.45
C LEU A 24 -1.37 -23.81 -4.19
N ASP A 25 -0.92 -22.64 -4.57
CA ASP A 25 -1.65 -21.37 -4.41
C ASP A 25 -2.71 -21.21 -5.50
N ILE A 26 -2.38 -21.58 -6.73
CA ILE A 26 -3.27 -21.51 -7.89
C ILE A 26 -3.56 -22.93 -8.37
N LYS A 27 -4.79 -23.40 -8.16
CA LYS A 27 -5.17 -24.80 -8.36
C LYS A 27 -5.80 -25.11 -9.72
N ASN A 28 -6.37 -24.12 -10.37
CA ASN A 28 -7.10 -24.32 -11.63
C ASN A 28 -7.23 -23.01 -12.43
N ARG A 29 -7.63 -23.16 -13.70
CA ARG A 29 -7.83 -22.03 -14.63
C ARG A 29 -8.82 -20.99 -14.11
N SER A 30 -9.94 -21.41 -13.55
CA SER A 30 -10.97 -20.48 -13.06
C SER A 30 -10.43 -19.58 -11.96
N GLN A 31 -9.64 -20.12 -11.06
CA GLN A 31 -8.99 -19.36 -9.99
C GLN A 31 -7.98 -18.35 -10.55
N GLU A 32 -7.12 -18.77 -11.48
CA GLU A 32 -6.13 -17.88 -12.08
C GLU A 32 -6.79 -16.76 -12.90
N ILE A 33 -7.81 -17.07 -13.67
CA ILE A 33 -8.57 -16.05 -14.43
C ILE A 33 -9.23 -15.06 -13.48
N GLU A 34 -9.85 -15.54 -12.40
CA GLU A 34 -10.46 -14.67 -11.37
C GLU A 34 -9.43 -13.72 -10.77
N LEU A 35 -8.24 -14.23 -10.40
CA LEU A 35 -7.15 -13.42 -9.83
C LEU A 35 -6.64 -12.37 -10.82
N LEU A 36 -6.40 -12.75 -12.07
CA LEU A 36 -5.94 -11.83 -13.11
C LEU A 36 -6.97 -10.72 -13.42
N LEU A 37 -8.26 -11.08 -13.50
CA LEU A 37 -9.33 -10.11 -13.70
C LEU A 37 -9.49 -9.17 -12.49
N ALA A 38 -9.42 -9.70 -11.27
CA ALA A 38 -9.47 -8.90 -10.06
C ALA A 38 -8.31 -7.91 -9.99
N GLU A 39 -7.10 -8.33 -10.37
CA GLU A 39 -5.92 -7.47 -10.46
C GLU A 39 -6.13 -6.37 -11.53
N ALA A 40 -6.57 -6.75 -12.73
CA ALA A 40 -6.80 -5.83 -13.83
C ALA A 40 -7.89 -4.79 -13.51
N LEU A 41 -8.92 -5.17 -12.76
CA LEU A 41 -10.01 -4.30 -12.33
C LEU A 41 -9.68 -3.51 -11.05
N GLY A 42 -8.51 -3.75 -10.45
CA GLY A 42 -8.09 -3.07 -9.23
C GLY A 42 -8.84 -3.51 -7.96
N THR A 43 -9.50 -4.67 -7.96
CA THR A 43 -10.25 -5.16 -6.80
C THR A 43 -9.39 -5.88 -5.76
N ASN A 44 -8.12 -6.18 -6.09
CA ASN A 44 -7.13 -6.76 -5.18
C ASN A 44 -6.22 -5.70 -4.53
N ILE A 45 -6.52 -4.41 -4.67
CA ILE A 45 -5.75 -3.35 -4.04
C ILE A 45 -6.05 -3.40 -2.53
N PRO A 46 -5.02 -3.39 -1.68
CA PRO A 46 -5.22 -3.27 -0.23
C PRO A 46 -6.04 -2.02 0.10
N SER A 47 -6.96 -2.13 1.04
CA SER A 47 -7.76 -0.99 1.51
C SER A 47 -7.03 -0.14 2.55
N LYS A 48 -6.00 -0.70 3.16
CA LYS A 48 -5.28 -0.10 4.29
C LYS A 48 -3.78 -0.36 4.16
N ALA A 49 -2.97 0.60 4.57
CA ALA A 49 -1.51 0.47 4.64
C ALA A 49 -1.02 0.61 6.08
N VAL A 50 0.09 -0.04 6.39
CA VAL A 50 0.81 0.12 7.66
C VAL A 50 2.18 0.70 7.36
N LEU A 51 2.51 1.83 7.98
CA LEU A 51 3.81 2.47 7.84
C LEU A 51 4.58 2.45 9.16
N LEU A 52 5.78 1.90 9.14
CA LEU A 52 6.67 1.86 10.29
C LEU A 52 7.51 3.13 10.33
N VAL A 53 7.12 4.08 11.17
CA VAL A 53 7.74 5.42 11.25
C VAL A 53 8.33 5.70 12.64
N GLY A 54 8.49 4.65 13.45
CA GLY A 54 8.96 4.77 14.83
C GLY A 54 10.48 4.75 15.04
N GLY A 55 11.25 4.55 13.97
CA GLY A 55 12.72 4.46 14.06
C GLY A 55 13.39 5.78 14.40
N ARG A 56 14.59 5.71 14.98
CA ARG A 56 15.38 6.90 15.38
C ARG A 56 16.06 7.63 14.22
N GLY A 57 16.14 7.00 13.05
CA GLY A 57 16.80 7.60 11.88
C GLY A 57 18.29 7.89 12.10
N THR A 58 19.01 7.03 12.82
CA THR A 58 20.41 7.26 13.24
C THR A 58 21.36 7.46 12.07
N ARG A 59 21.07 6.87 10.91
CA ARG A 59 21.87 7.02 9.68
C ARG A 59 21.80 8.42 9.08
N LEU A 60 20.79 9.21 9.45
CA LEU A 60 20.55 10.56 8.95
C LEU A 60 20.92 11.65 9.97
N ARG A 61 21.56 11.30 11.08
CA ARG A 61 22.04 12.29 12.04
C ARG A 61 23.02 13.26 11.37
N PRO A 62 23.01 14.55 11.74
CA PRO A 62 22.22 15.18 12.81
C PRO A 62 20.79 15.59 12.43
N LEU A 63 20.32 15.36 11.21
CA LEU A 63 18.99 15.78 10.73
C LEU A 63 17.84 15.20 11.58
N THR A 64 18.02 13.98 12.07
CA THR A 64 17.01 13.25 12.87
C THR A 64 17.14 13.44 14.38
N ASP A 65 18.05 14.28 14.86
CA ASP A 65 18.21 14.52 16.29
C ASP A 65 16.98 15.22 16.91
N LYS A 66 16.33 16.10 16.17
CA LYS A 66 15.15 16.86 16.61
C LYS A 66 13.90 16.64 15.76
N ILE A 67 14.03 16.02 14.62
CA ILE A 67 12.95 15.80 13.64
C ILE A 67 12.90 14.31 13.33
N PRO A 68 11.74 13.64 13.49
CA PRO A 68 11.63 12.23 13.08
C PRO A 68 11.81 12.12 11.57
N LYS A 69 12.41 11.01 11.11
CA LYS A 69 12.68 10.78 9.69
C LYS A 69 11.45 11.02 8.79
N ALA A 70 10.27 10.59 9.25
CA ALA A 70 9.02 10.76 8.50
C ALA A 70 8.68 12.23 8.19
N LEU A 71 9.15 13.18 9.01
CA LEU A 71 8.93 14.62 8.85
C LEU A 71 10.08 15.36 8.17
N LEU A 72 11.15 14.68 7.77
CA LEU A 72 12.18 15.30 6.96
C LEU A 72 11.63 15.70 5.60
N GLU A 73 11.90 16.93 5.19
CA GLU A 73 11.41 17.46 3.93
C GLU A 73 12.34 17.14 2.77
N VAL A 74 11.75 16.71 1.67
CA VAL A 74 12.40 16.49 0.38
C VAL A 74 11.50 17.09 -0.71
N GLN A 75 12.02 18.02 -1.48
CA GLN A 75 11.27 18.66 -2.56
C GLN A 75 9.92 19.28 -2.10
N GLY A 76 9.96 19.94 -0.94
CA GLY A 76 8.80 20.69 -0.42
C GLY A 76 7.74 19.87 0.30
N LYS A 77 7.95 18.56 0.46
CA LYS A 77 7.06 17.65 1.20
C LYS A 77 7.85 16.77 2.15
N THR A 78 7.24 16.36 3.26
CA THR A 78 7.84 15.38 4.15
C THR A 78 7.93 14.01 3.47
N LEU A 79 8.85 13.16 3.95
CA LEU A 79 8.98 11.80 3.46
C LEU A 79 7.67 11.02 3.57
N ALA A 80 6.93 11.19 4.68
CA ALA A 80 5.62 10.53 4.85
C ALA A 80 4.59 11.06 3.85
N GLU A 81 4.58 12.36 3.52
CA GLU A 81 3.67 12.90 2.50
C GLU A 81 3.93 12.31 1.12
N HIS A 82 5.18 12.06 0.74
CA HIS A 82 5.50 11.37 -0.52
C HIS A 82 4.91 9.96 -0.54
N LEU A 83 4.97 9.23 0.59
CA LEU A 83 4.34 7.92 0.72
C LEU A 83 2.81 8.01 0.66
N PHE A 84 2.20 9.01 1.30
CA PHE A 84 0.76 9.24 1.22
C PHE A 84 0.31 9.52 -0.21
N ASP A 85 1.05 10.33 -0.96
CA ASP A 85 0.75 10.59 -2.37
C ASP A 85 0.80 9.32 -3.20
N LEU A 86 1.79 8.46 -2.96
CA LEU A 86 1.89 7.16 -3.62
C LEU A 86 0.69 6.26 -3.27
N LEU A 87 0.33 6.15 -1.99
CA LEU A 87 -0.81 5.35 -1.54
C LEU A 87 -2.12 5.86 -2.14
N LYS A 88 -2.34 7.18 -2.15
CA LYS A 88 -3.53 7.80 -2.75
C LYS A 88 -3.65 7.52 -4.24
N LYS A 89 -2.53 7.48 -4.96
CA LYS A 89 -2.50 7.11 -6.38
C LYS A 89 -3.12 5.73 -6.65
N TYR A 90 -2.97 4.80 -5.69
CA TYR A 90 -3.56 3.47 -5.76
C TYR A 90 -4.88 3.35 -5.00
N GLY A 91 -5.49 4.46 -4.58
CA GLY A 91 -6.78 4.47 -3.89
C GLY A 91 -6.73 4.08 -2.42
N ILE A 92 -5.54 3.98 -1.82
CA ILE A 92 -5.37 3.67 -0.39
C ILE A 92 -5.33 4.97 0.39
N ARG A 93 -6.34 5.19 1.26
CA ARG A 93 -6.45 6.40 2.08
C ARG A 93 -6.45 6.13 3.57
N ASP A 94 -6.57 4.88 3.98
CA ASP A 94 -6.58 4.45 5.36
C ASP A 94 -5.19 3.92 5.75
N VAL A 95 -4.55 4.56 6.71
CA VAL A 95 -3.16 4.29 7.08
C VAL A 95 -3.01 4.13 8.58
N ILE A 96 -2.27 3.12 9.00
CA ILE A 96 -1.80 2.96 10.37
C ILE A 96 -0.34 3.39 10.44
N LEU A 97 -0.05 4.40 11.25
CA LEU A 97 1.32 4.82 11.53
C LEU A 97 1.80 4.19 12.85
N CYS A 98 2.77 3.28 12.75
CA CYS A 98 3.46 2.73 13.92
C CYS A 98 4.53 3.72 14.35
N VAL A 99 4.24 4.51 15.37
CA VAL A 99 5.09 5.60 15.84
C VAL A 99 5.93 5.19 17.06
N GLY A 100 7.00 5.91 17.29
CA GLY A 100 7.89 5.66 18.42
C GLY A 100 8.71 6.89 18.71
N TYR A 101 9.94 6.96 18.17
CA TYR A 101 10.82 8.10 18.34
C TYR A 101 10.16 9.40 17.84
N LEU A 102 10.09 10.41 18.72
CA LEU A 102 9.47 11.71 18.48
C LEU A 102 8.02 11.61 17.99
N LYS A 103 7.27 10.63 18.49
CA LYS A 103 5.89 10.35 18.10
C LYS A 103 4.96 11.56 18.19
N ASP A 104 5.15 12.42 19.20
CA ASP A 104 4.28 13.58 19.41
C ASP A 104 4.40 14.60 18.27
N LYS A 105 5.59 14.75 17.69
CA LYS A 105 5.82 15.59 16.52
C LYS A 105 5.09 15.07 15.29
N ILE A 106 5.07 13.76 15.10
CA ILE A 106 4.35 13.11 13.99
C ILE A 106 2.84 13.31 14.16
N LYS A 107 2.31 13.06 15.36
CA LYS A 107 0.89 13.21 15.67
C LYS A 107 0.43 14.67 15.55
N GLU A 108 1.23 15.61 16.00
CA GLU A 108 0.94 17.05 15.89
C GLU A 108 0.91 17.51 14.43
N TYR A 109 1.85 17.03 13.62
CA TYR A 109 1.95 17.42 12.21
C TYR A 109 0.80 16.87 11.35
N PHE A 110 0.50 15.57 11.47
CA PHE A 110 -0.49 14.91 10.62
C PHE A 110 -1.90 14.90 11.20
N GLY A 111 -2.06 14.97 12.53
CA GLY A 111 -3.36 14.87 13.17
C GLY A 111 -4.09 13.57 12.78
N ASP A 112 -5.35 13.68 12.40
CA ASP A 112 -6.15 12.56 11.88
C ASP A 112 -5.90 12.25 10.39
N GLY A 113 -5.06 13.03 9.72
CA GLY A 113 -4.70 12.88 8.32
C GLY A 113 -5.64 13.56 7.34
N SER A 114 -6.75 14.16 7.78
CA SER A 114 -7.76 14.76 6.89
C SER A 114 -7.17 15.87 6.01
N SER A 115 -6.26 16.69 6.54
CA SER A 115 -5.57 17.75 5.78
C SER A 115 -4.68 17.22 4.65
N PHE A 116 -4.32 15.94 4.70
CA PHE A 116 -3.47 15.24 3.71
C PHE A 116 -4.28 14.28 2.84
N GLY A 117 -5.61 14.28 2.94
CA GLY A 117 -6.48 13.37 2.21
C GLY A 117 -6.40 11.92 2.69
N MET A 118 -5.95 11.69 3.93
CA MET A 118 -5.78 10.39 4.54
C MET A 118 -6.65 10.24 5.78
N SER A 119 -6.87 9.00 6.20
CA SER A 119 -7.39 8.64 7.51
C SER A 119 -6.27 7.93 8.27
N ILE A 120 -5.76 8.55 9.33
CA ILE A 120 -4.58 8.06 10.05
C ILE A 120 -4.98 7.52 11.42
N THR A 121 -4.54 6.30 11.70
CA THR A 121 -4.57 5.68 13.02
C THR A 121 -3.13 5.52 13.51
N TYR A 122 -2.86 5.82 14.78
CA TYR A 122 -1.54 5.68 15.40
C TYR A 122 -1.49 4.48 16.32
N VAL A 123 -0.37 3.74 16.28
CA VAL A 123 -0.03 2.64 17.21
C VAL A 123 1.41 2.75 17.67
#